data_066cb1d9d12fb9e021ea41a460e30ab8
#
_entry.id   066cb1d9d12fb9e021ea41a460e30ab8
#
_cell.length_a   1.000
_cell.length_b   1.000
_cell.length_c   1.000
_cell.angle_alpha   90.00
_cell.angle_beta   90.00
_cell.angle_gamma   90.00
#
_symmetry.space_group_name_H-M   'P 1'
#
loop_
_entity.id
_entity.type
_entity.pdbx_description
1 polymer ?
#
loop_
_entity_poly.entity_id
_entity_poly.type
_entity_poly.pdbx_seq_one_letter_code
_entity_poly.pdbx_strand_id
1 'polypeptide(L)'
;MKEKKRESPITEALNIVYYILLAVLVGMVLYIVLYLVFPLVVGNNKRMSFFNHEVVISVSVEEYYNALELWDMFGYTEATKEMEKALDIAKKTKKKALERAAIEKQLGEFYLNQGRFEEAYEVLNDAYVVFRDKLGDRDGNTVLTKCNLALYYIKTNKAEQGFSMLSDAYDEVNYIKYKLLVGRMIASCKTEFGDFAAANDWYEYLLNTYKNFYPGDKEVAMNLDIEYGQFYFALGNYERALDFFEEGVVLWEEYEYYMDLPYTNLYLKKAETLSMLGRTEEAEKVAKKALEENSELYGEENVQLALIYDTLASIYGSSGEREKQLSSLNKGLELALSTVGENHSVTATLYSDIGDYYFERQNMEEAVAKHKKALEIRKNILGFHHADTIKTELSLTEDYIKKEEYETALQYAEEAMQIGGELFGRDSPKNIYAYNTASEVYALLGRQEEAKKYIEISLDIVNRHFKEETVFTAASYEAAGKVKLLLGEYEEAAELLDKALTSNQHFHKNRELGMIHLYKGDLAIRENDLETARKEFSSAESILRGFYSEEELMEGYLSERLKLL
;
A
#
# COMPACT_ATOMS: atom_id res chain seq x y z
N MET A 1 32.63 57.92 -54.49
CA MET A 1 32.41 57.45 -53.13
C MET A 1 31.03 57.91 -52.75
N LYS A 2 30.05 56.97 -52.65
CA LYS A 2 28.73 57.31 -52.16
C LYS A 2 28.76 57.15 -50.59
N GLU A 3 28.57 58.25 -49.92
CA GLU A 3 28.40 58.21 -48.46
C GLU A 3 27.18 57.36 -48.08
N LYS A 4 27.38 56.28 -47.34
CA LYS A 4 26.31 55.57 -46.66
C LYS A 4 25.80 56.49 -45.53
N LYS A 5 24.61 57.07 -45.69
CA LYS A 5 23.87 57.71 -44.59
C LYS A 5 23.70 56.70 -43.47
N ARG A 6 24.30 56.95 -42.32
CA ARG A 6 24.01 56.22 -41.09
C ARG A 6 22.53 56.47 -40.72
N GLU A 7 21.77 55.40 -40.65
CA GLU A 7 20.39 55.47 -40.12
C GLU A 7 20.44 56.02 -38.67
N SER A 8 19.41 56.76 -38.29
CA SER A 8 19.34 57.29 -36.94
C SER A 8 19.18 56.17 -35.92
N PRO A 9 19.69 56.29 -34.67
CA PRO A 9 19.53 55.29 -33.63
C PRO A 9 18.05 54.92 -33.39
N ILE A 10 17.14 55.85 -33.63
CA ILE A 10 15.68 55.62 -33.54
C ILE A 10 15.19 54.70 -34.64
N THR A 11 15.71 54.84 -35.86
CA THR A 11 15.33 53.96 -37.01
C THR A 11 15.84 52.53 -36.79
N GLU A 12 17.02 52.39 -36.23
CA GLU A 12 17.61 51.08 -35.87
C GLU A 12 16.81 50.39 -34.75
N ALA A 13 16.41 51.15 -33.71
CA ALA A 13 15.54 50.62 -32.64
C ALA A 13 14.15 50.22 -33.15
N LEU A 14 13.55 51.02 -34.03
CA LEU A 14 12.26 50.70 -34.66
C LEU A 14 12.34 49.43 -35.54
N ASN A 15 13.44 49.24 -36.25
CA ASN A 15 13.68 48.03 -37.04
C ASN A 15 13.82 46.78 -36.14
N ILE A 16 14.51 46.88 -35.01
CA ILE A 16 14.63 45.78 -34.04
C ILE A 16 13.24 45.41 -33.47
N VAL A 17 12.45 46.40 -33.07
CA VAL A 17 11.07 46.17 -32.57
C VAL A 17 10.20 45.54 -33.65
N TYR A 18 10.31 46.00 -34.90
CA TYR A 18 9.58 45.42 -36.05
C TYR A 18 9.94 43.93 -36.26
N TYR A 19 11.24 43.57 -36.24
CA TYR A 19 11.66 42.16 -36.40
C TYR A 19 11.23 41.28 -35.23
N ILE A 20 11.22 41.79 -34.00
CA ILE A 20 10.71 41.08 -32.85
C ILE A 20 9.20 40.82 -32.99
N LEU A 21 8.41 41.84 -33.37
CA LEU A 21 6.98 41.70 -33.59
C LEU A 21 6.68 40.74 -34.77
N LEU A 22 7.49 40.79 -35.83
CA LEU A 22 7.36 39.87 -36.96
C LEU A 22 7.67 38.42 -36.55
N ALA A 23 8.69 38.19 -35.73
CA ALA A 23 9.02 36.87 -35.20
C ALA A 23 7.92 36.32 -34.30
N VAL A 24 7.31 37.16 -33.45
CA VAL A 24 6.17 36.80 -32.61
C VAL A 24 4.95 36.46 -33.47
N LEU A 25 4.68 37.27 -34.51
CA LEU A 25 3.57 37.03 -35.44
C LEU A 25 3.73 35.73 -36.21
N VAL A 26 4.96 35.46 -36.72
CA VAL A 26 5.30 34.20 -37.39
C VAL A 26 5.17 33.02 -36.44
N GLY A 27 5.60 33.17 -35.21
CA GLY A 27 5.42 32.16 -34.16
C GLY A 27 3.94 31.87 -33.86
N MET A 28 3.10 32.90 -33.76
CA MET A 28 1.66 32.76 -33.61
C MET A 28 0.98 32.09 -34.80
N VAL A 29 1.37 32.47 -36.04
CA VAL A 29 0.84 31.85 -37.27
C VAL A 29 1.26 30.38 -37.34
N LEU A 30 2.51 30.07 -37.04
CA LEU A 30 3.01 28.69 -36.95
C LEU A 30 2.25 27.90 -35.88
N TYR A 31 1.98 28.50 -34.74
CA TYR A 31 1.17 27.91 -33.69
C TYR A 31 -0.26 27.63 -34.16
N ILE A 32 -0.91 28.60 -34.79
CA ILE A 32 -2.27 28.46 -35.33
C ILE A 32 -2.32 27.38 -36.40
N VAL A 33 -1.36 27.35 -37.33
CA VAL A 33 -1.30 26.36 -38.41
C VAL A 33 -1.07 24.96 -37.83
N LEU A 34 -0.13 24.81 -36.91
CA LEU A 34 0.20 23.51 -36.31
C LEU A 34 -0.89 22.98 -35.40
N TYR A 35 -1.54 23.87 -34.65
CA TYR A 35 -2.51 23.46 -33.62
C TYR A 35 -3.99 23.51 -34.07
N LEU A 36 -4.37 24.40 -34.97
CA LEU A 36 -5.76 24.56 -35.36
C LEU A 36 -6.07 24.12 -36.80
N VAL A 37 -5.18 24.41 -37.73
CA VAL A 37 -5.44 24.17 -39.15
C VAL A 37 -4.96 22.78 -39.59
N PHE A 38 -3.77 22.38 -39.18
CA PHE A 38 -3.20 21.09 -39.60
C PHE A 38 -4.07 19.89 -39.15
N PRO A 39 -4.65 19.88 -37.94
CA PRO A 39 -5.58 18.84 -37.54
C PRO A 39 -6.89 18.79 -38.31
N LEU A 40 -7.37 19.94 -38.79
CA LEU A 40 -8.59 20.03 -39.61
C LEU A 40 -8.36 19.50 -41.04
N VAL A 41 -7.17 19.70 -41.57
CA VAL A 41 -6.81 19.31 -42.94
C VAL A 41 -6.37 17.85 -43.07
N VAL A 42 -5.69 17.31 -42.03
CA VAL A 42 -5.11 15.96 -42.06
C VAL A 42 -6.02 14.91 -41.42
N GLY A 43 -7.14 15.34 -40.81
CA GLY A 43 -8.06 14.49 -40.07
C GLY A 43 -7.53 14.17 -38.68
N ASN A 44 -8.46 14.06 -37.71
CA ASN A 44 -8.13 13.83 -36.29
C ASN A 44 -7.29 12.55 -36.00
N ASN A 45 -7.22 11.65 -36.97
CA ASN A 45 -6.49 10.37 -36.84
C ASN A 45 -4.95 10.47 -37.00
N LYS A 46 -4.38 11.64 -37.34
CA LYS A 46 -2.94 11.84 -37.47
C LYS A 46 -2.38 12.98 -36.63
N ARG A 47 -3.04 13.35 -35.56
CA ARG A 47 -2.49 14.27 -34.51
C ARG A 47 -1.23 13.76 -33.82
N MET A 48 -0.56 12.88 -34.45
CA MET A 48 0.16 11.88 -33.78
C MET A 48 1.58 12.15 -33.63
N SER A 49 2.40 12.63 -33.75
CA SER A 49 3.81 12.25 -33.50
C SER A 49 4.74 13.34 -33.01
N PHE A 50 4.30 14.59 -32.97
CA PHE A 50 5.16 15.67 -32.49
C PHE A 50 4.94 16.04 -31.00
N PHE A 51 3.76 15.75 -30.47
CA PHE A 51 3.44 16.00 -29.06
C PHE A 51 2.67 14.78 -28.53
N ASN A 52 3.28 13.99 -27.70
CA ASN A 52 2.65 12.87 -27.00
C ASN A 52 1.61 13.42 -26.01
N HIS A 53 0.43 13.78 -26.49
CA HIS A 53 -0.68 14.15 -25.66
C HIS A 53 -1.65 12.97 -25.56
N GLU A 54 -2.19 12.79 -24.39
CA GLU A 54 -3.36 11.94 -24.21
C GLU A 54 -4.51 12.51 -25.05
N VAL A 55 -5.14 11.65 -25.83
CA VAL A 55 -6.39 12.02 -26.49
C VAL A 55 -7.49 12.03 -25.43
N VAL A 56 -7.97 13.20 -25.07
CA VAL A 56 -9.10 13.32 -24.15
C VAL A 56 -10.32 12.66 -24.77
N ILE A 57 -10.76 11.56 -24.19
CA ILE A 57 -11.92 10.80 -24.62
C ILE A 57 -13.09 11.21 -23.72
N SER A 58 -14.07 11.91 -24.29
CA SER A 58 -15.30 12.24 -23.58
C SER A 58 -16.22 11.01 -23.60
N VAL A 59 -16.59 10.54 -22.43
CA VAL A 59 -17.59 9.50 -22.24
C VAL A 59 -18.95 10.19 -22.05
N SER A 60 -19.96 9.79 -22.81
CA SER A 60 -21.28 10.41 -22.79
C SER A 60 -22.33 9.54 -22.07
N VAL A 61 -21.90 8.59 -21.28
CA VAL A 61 -22.75 7.66 -20.51
C VAL A 61 -22.76 8.12 -19.05
N GLU A 62 -23.91 8.47 -18.53
CA GLU A 62 -24.08 9.01 -17.16
C GLU A 62 -23.63 8.01 -16.09
N GLU A 63 -23.94 6.74 -16.27
CA GLU A 63 -23.57 5.64 -15.37
C GLU A 63 -22.05 5.52 -15.19
N TYR A 64 -21.25 5.96 -16.16
CA TYR A 64 -19.80 6.01 -16.05
C TYR A 64 -19.37 6.99 -14.93
N TYR A 65 -19.94 8.17 -14.89
CA TYR A 65 -19.59 9.17 -13.88
C TYR A 65 -20.14 8.79 -12.50
N ASN A 66 -21.36 8.25 -12.45
CA ASN A 66 -21.93 7.70 -11.21
C ASN A 66 -21.04 6.61 -10.62
N ALA A 67 -20.46 5.75 -11.47
CA ALA A 67 -19.54 4.72 -11.04
C ALA A 67 -18.23 5.30 -10.47
N LEU A 68 -17.69 6.37 -11.06
CA LEU A 68 -16.50 7.04 -10.54
C LEU A 68 -16.77 7.68 -9.18
N GLU A 69 -17.88 8.39 -9.01
CA GLU A 69 -18.28 8.97 -7.72
C GLU A 69 -18.42 7.87 -6.64
N LEU A 70 -19.10 6.77 -6.96
CA LEU A 70 -19.25 5.64 -6.03
C LEU A 70 -17.89 5.02 -5.67
N TRP A 71 -16.98 4.95 -6.63
CA TRP A 71 -15.63 4.42 -6.37
C TRP A 71 -14.85 5.31 -5.41
N ASP A 72 -14.90 6.61 -5.61
CA ASP A 72 -14.25 7.60 -4.74
C ASP A 72 -14.86 7.62 -3.33
N MET A 73 -16.15 7.23 -3.20
CA MET A 73 -16.84 7.03 -1.93
C MET A 73 -16.65 5.62 -1.34
N PHE A 74 -15.68 4.83 -1.83
CA PHE A 74 -15.39 3.44 -1.42
C PHE A 74 -16.54 2.43 -1.64
N GLY A 75 -17.56 2.79 -2.40
CA GLY A 75 -18.63 1.90 -2.82
C GLY A 75 -18.22 0.98 -3.97
N TYR A 76 -17.12 0.22 -3.81
CA TYR A 76 -16.47 -0.53 -4.90
C TYR A 76 -17.37 -1.52 -5.61
N THR A 77 -18.24 -2.21 -4.89
CA THR A 77 -19.17 -3.19 -5.50
C THR A 77 -20.24 -2.51 -6.34
N GLU A 78 -20.81 -1.43 -5.82
CA GLU A 78 -21.83 -0.64 -6.49
C GLU A 78 -21.23 0.13 -7.68
N ALA A 79 -20.06 0.72 -7.50
CA ALA A 79 -19.30 1.38 -8.56
C ALA A 79 -19.04 0.43 -9.74
N THR A 80 -18.64 -0.81 -9.44
CA THR A 80 -18.40 -1.81 -10.49
C THR A 80 -19.67 -2.18 -11.22
N LYS A 81 -20.80 -2.36 -10.53
CA LYS A 81 -22.11 -2.63 -11.16
C LYS A 81 -22.55 -1.48 -12.06
N GLU A 82 -22.37 -0.23 -11.61
CA GLU A 82 -22.71 0.95 -12.44
C GLU A 82 -21.75 1.05 -13.64
N MET A 83 -20.48 0.72 -13.52
CA MET A 83 -19.54 0.69 -14.63
C MET A 83 -19.86 -0.45 -15.65
N GLU A 84 -20.25 -1.63 -15.17
CA GLU A 84 -20.75 -2.74 -16.02
C GLU A 84 -22.00 -2.30 -16.80
N LYS A 85 -22.91 -1.58 -16.13
CA LYS A 85 -24.11 -1.03 -16.77
C LYS A 85 -23.76 0.04 -17.80
N ALA A 86 -22.78 0.93 -17.50
CA ALA A 86 -22.27 1.91 -18.45
C ALA A 86 -21.74 1.23 -19.73
N LEU A 87 -20.99 0.15 -19.59
CA LEU A 87 -20.46 -0.61 -20.71
C LEU A 87 -21.58 -1.25 -21.54
N ASP A 88 -22.59 -1.85 -20.89
CA ASP A 88 -23.75 -2.43 -21.57
C ASP A 88 -24.55 -1.36 -22.37
N ILE A 89 -24.79 -0.18 -21.79
CA ILE A 89 -25.41 0.95 -22.47
C ILE A 89 -24.57 1.38 -23.67
N ALA A 90 -23.25 1.53 -23.51
CA ALA A 90 -22.35 1.92 -24.59
C ALA A 90 -22.36 0.90 -25.75
N LYS A 91 -22.42 -0.40 -25.45
CA LYS A 91 -22.57 -1.48 -26.44
C LYS A 91 -23.92 -1.41 -27.17
N LYS A 92 -25.03 -1.28 -26.44
CA LYS A 92 -26.40 -1.19 -27.00
C LYS A 92 -26.63 0.05 -27.85
N THR A 93 -26.10 1.20 -27.43
CA THR A 93 -26.24 2.47 -28.14
C THR A 93 -25.20 2.67 -29.26
N LYS A 94 -24.35 1.67 -29.51
CA LYS A 94 -23.31 1.67 -30.54
C LYS A 94 -22.37 2.90 -30.44
N LYS A 95 -21.98 3.22 -29.20
CA LYS A 95 -20.99 4.29 -28.94
C LYS A 95 -19.69 4.07 -29.72
N LYS A 96 -18.93 5.16 -29.93
CA LYS A 96 -17.64 5.10 -30.62
C LYS A 96 -16.69 4.14 -29.92
N ALA A 97 -15.86 3.46 -30.70
CA ALA A 97 -14.93 2.45 -30.18
C ALA A 97 -14.01 3.00 -29.06
N LEU A 98 -13.53 4.24 -29.19
CA LEU A 98 -12.69 4.88 -28.16
C LEU A 98 -13.46 5.16 -26.86
N GLU A 99 -14.74 5.55 -26.94
CA GLU A 99 -15.59 5.78 -25.78
C GLU A 99 -15.82 4.46 -25.02
N ARG A 100 -16.09 3.37 -25.74
CA ARG A 100 -16.23 2.03 -25.12
C ARG A 100 -14.92 1.57 -24.49
N ALA A 101 -13.80 1.73 -25.19
CA ALA A 101 -12.50 1.37 -24.67
C ALA A 101 -12.12 2.15 -23.39
N ALA A 102 -12.55 3.42 -23.26
CA ALA A 102 -12.37 4.18 -22.05
C ALA A 102 -13.16 3.60 -20.86
N ILE A 103 -14.41 3.18 -21.11
CA ILE A 103 -15.22 2.49 -20.10
C ILE A 103 -14.62 1.12 -19.75
N GLU A 104 -14.19 0.33 -20.76
CA GLU A 104 -13.56 -0.98 -20.58
C GLU A 104 -12.25 -0.87 -19.78
N LYS A 105 -11.41 0.15 -20.05
CA LYS A 105 -10.21 0.42 -19.26
C LYS A 105 -10.54 0.68 -17.80
N GLN A 106 -11.50 1.57 -17.52
CA GLN A 106 -11.88 1.92 -16.16
C GLN A 106 -12.50 0.72 -15.41
N LEU A 107 -13.34 -0.04 -16.08
CA LEU A 107 -13.90 -1.28 -15.53
C LEU A 107 -12.82 -2.31 -15.22
N GLY A 108 -11.81 -2.41 -16.08
CA GLY A 108 -10.66 -3.27 -15.85
C GLY A 108 -9.83 -2.87 -14.62
N GLU A 109 -9.67 -1.58 -14.37
CA GLU A 109 -9.06 -1.06 -13.13
C GLU A 109 -9.88 -1.45 -11.89
N PHE A 110 -11.21 -1.33 -11.96
CA PHE A 110 -12.10 -1.75 -10.88
C PHE A 110 -11.98 -3.25 -10.60
N TYR A 111 -11.98 -4.08 -11.65
CA TYR A 111 -11.80 -5.53 -11.51
C TYR A 111 -10.44 -5.91 -10.93
N LEU A 112 -9.34 -5.26 -11.35
CA LEU A 112 -8.00 -5.51 -10.79
C LEU A 112 -7.95 -5.24 -9.28
N ASN A 113 -8.58 -4.15 -8.84
CA ASN A 113 -8.61 -3.78 -7.42
C ASN A 113 -9.48 -4.72 -6.58
N GLN A 114 -10.44 -5.41 -7.20
CA GLN A 114 -11.31 -6.39 -6.55
C GLN A 114 -10.80 -7.84 -6.69
N GLY A 115 -9.64 -8.08 -7.30
CA GLY A 115 -9.12 -9.41 -7.52
C GLY A 115 -9.86 -10.23 -8.60
N ARG A 116 -10.75 -9.60 -9.37
CA ARG A 116 -11.50 -10.21 -10.50
C ARG A 116 -10.62 -10.24 -11.76
N PHE A 117 -9.57 -11.04 -11.70
CA PHE A 117 -8.46 -10.97 -12.67
C PHE A 117 -8.83 -11.41 -14.08
N GLU A 118 -9.63 -12.47 -14.27
CA GLU A 118 -10.05 -12.92 -15.60
C GLU A 118 -10.89 -11.85 -16.29
N GLU A 119 -11.85 -11.26 -15.57
CA GLU A 119 -12.72 -10.22 -16.10
C GLU A 119 -11.93 -8.93 -16.40
N ALA A 120 -10.96 -8.60 -15.54
CA ALA A 120 -10.04 -7.48 -15.78
C ALA A 120 -9.27 -7.68 -17.08
N TYR A 121 -8.70 -8.87 -17.30
CA TYR A 121 -7.94 -9.16 -18.51
C TYR A 121 -8.77 -9.00 -19.79
N GLU A 122 -9.99 -9.52 -19.81
CA GLU A 122 -10.86 -9.44 -20.98
C GLU A 122 -11.11 -7.99 -21.40
N VAL A 123 -11.59 -7.15 -20.46
CA VAL A 123 -11.93 -5.75 -20.79
C VAL A 123 -10.69 -4.89 -21.03
N LEU A 124 -9.59 -5.10 -20.30
CA LEU A 124 -8.33 -4.37 -20.51
C LEU A 124 -7.69 -4.72 -21.85
N ASN A 125 -7.71 -5.99 -22.24
CA ASN A 125 -7.15 -6.42 -23.53
C ASN A 125 -7.95 -5.83 -24.70
N ASP A 126 -9.30 -5.83 -24.62
CA ASP A 126 -10.16 -5.23 -25.63
C ASP A 126 -9.89 -3.71 -25.74
N ALA A 127 -9.82 -3.00 -24.61
CA ALA A 127 -9.48 -1.58 -24.57
C ALA A 127 -8.08 -1.30 -25.17
N TYR A 128 -7.08 -2.09 -24.78
CA TYR A 128 -5.70 -1.95 -25.25
C TYR A 128 -5.60 -2.08 -26.78
N VAL A 129 -6.24 -3.10 -27.35
CA VAL A 129 -6.25 -3.29 -28.81
C VAL A 129 -6.88 -2.09 -29.52
N VAL A 130 -8.02 -1.60 -29.01
CA VAL A 130 -8.69 -0.42 -29.60
C VAL A 130 -7.83 0.84 -29.48
N PHE A 131 -7.24 1.12 -28.33
CA PHE A 131 -6.40 2.30 -28.16
C PHE A 131 -5.15 2.22 -29.01
N ARG A 132 -4.43 1.10 -29.00
CA ARG A 132 -3.26 0.90 -29.83
C ARG A 132 -3.55 1.10 -31.32
N ASP A 133 -4.63 0.49 -31.83
CA ASP A 133 -4.98 0.54 -33.26
C ASP A 133 -5.48 1.92 -33.69
N LYS A 134 -6.09 2.71 -32.79
CA LYS A 134 -6.67 4.03 -33.09
C LYS A 134 -5.77 5.21 -32.73
N LEU A 135 -4.98 5.08 -31.67
CA LEU A 135 -4.18 6.17 -31.11
C LEU A 135 -2.66 5.90 -31.23
N GLY A 136 -2.25 4.64 -31.39
CA GLY A 136 -0.85 4.20 -31.44
C GLY A 136 -0.26 3.88 -30.06
N ASP A 137 0.91 3.23 -30.05
CA ASP A 137 1.55 2.69 -28.85
C ASP A 137 1.97 3.76 -27.83
N ARG A 138 2.19 5.00 -28.27
CA ARG A 138 2.71 6.11 -27.44
C ARG A 138 1.63 7.02 -26.85
N ASP A 139 0.38 6.81 -27.18
CA ASP A 139 -0.73 7.58 -26.61
C ASP A 139 -0.94 7.21 -25.13
N GLY A 140 -1.26 8.20 -24.30
CA GLY A 140 -1.43 8.01 -22.86
C GLY A 140 -2.46 6.93 -22.50
N ASN A 141 -3.60 6.86 -23.21
CA ASN A 141 -4.60 5.81 -22.96
C ASN A 141 -4.05 4.42 -23.29
N THR A 142 -3.29 4.28 -24.37
CA THR A 142 -2.65 3.01 -24.75
C THR A 142 -1.64 2.59 -23.68
N VAL A 143 -0.75 3.51 -23.28
CA VAL A 143 0.29 3.25 -22.27
C VAL A 143 -0.31 2.87 -20.93
N LEU A 144 -1.27 3.64 -20.42
CA LEU A 144 -1.92 3.34 -19.13
C LEU A 144 -2.67 2.01 -19.15
N THR A 145 -3.35 1.69 -20.27
CA THR A 145 -4.01 0.38 -20.41
C THR A 145 -3.00 -0.76 -20.47
N LYS A 146 -1.84 -0.56 -21.12
CA LYS A 146 -0.71 -1.51 -21.11
C LYS A 146 -0.18 -1.70 -19.69
N CYS A 147 -0.10 -0.63 -18.89
CA CYS A 147 0.28 -0.72 -17.48
C CYS A 147 -0.72 -1.52 -16.64
N ASN A 148 -2.02 -1.33 -16.86
CA ASN A 148 -3.06 -2.10 -16.17
C ASN A 148 -2.99 -3.61 -16.54
N LEU A 149 -2.72 -3.94 -17.81
CA LEU A 149 -2.43 -5.31 -18.21
C LEU A 149 -1.16 -5.87 -17.55
N ALA A 150 -0.13 -5.03 -17.41
CA ALA A 150 1.07 -5.42 -16.68
C ALA A 150 0.77 -5.72 -15.21
N LEU A 151 -0.05 -4.90 -14.55
CA LEU A 151 -0.52 -5.17 -13.18
C LEU A 151 -1.31 -6.48 -13.10
N TYR A 152 -2.17 -6.78 -14.08
CA TYR A 152 -2.83 -8.09 -14.16
C TYR A 152 -1.80 -9.23 -14.17
N TYR A 153 -0.77 -9.16 -15.01
CA TYR A 153 0.26 -10.21 -15.05
C TYR A 153 1.04 -10.31 -13.75
N ILE A 154 1.36 -9.17 -13.12
CA ILE A 154 2.05 -9.12 -11.82
C ILE A 154 1.20 -9.82 -10.75
N LYS A 155 -0.10 -9.50 -10.68
CA LYS A 155 -1.03 -10.05 -9.67
C LYS A 155 -1.43 -11.50 -9.92
N THR A 156 -1.22 -12.03 -11.14
CA THR A 156 -1.54 -13.42 -11.53
C THR A 156 -0.31 -14.33 -11.68
N ASN A 157 0.73 -14.09 -10.85
CA ASN A 157 1.96 -14.89 -10.79
C ASN A 157 2.76 -14.95 -12.12
N LYS A 158 2.67 -13.91 -12.94
CA LYS A 158 3.46 -13.72 -14.16
C LYS A 158 4.28 -12.43 -14.06
N ALA A 159 4.93 -12.24 -12.90
CA ALA A 159 5.58 -10.99 -12.53
C ALA A 159 6.64 -10.56 -13.55
N GLU A 160 7.46 -11.47 -14.05
CA GLU A 160 8.47 -11.16 -15.08
C GLU A 160 7.85 -10.54 -16.34
N GLN A 161 6.73 -11.13 -16.81
CA GLN A 161 6.01 -10.60 -17.97
C GLN A 161 5.43 -9.20 -17.66
N GLY A 162 4.85 -9.02 -16.50
CA GLY A 162 4.30 -7.74 -16.08
C GLY A 162 5.37 -6.66 -15.96
N PHE A 163 6.51 -6.96 -15.32
CA PHE A 163 7.62 -6.01 -15.22
C PHE A 163 8.23 -5.67 -16.58
N SER A 164 8.36 -6.64 -17.49
CA SER A 164 8.78 -6.38 -18.87
C SER A 164 7.82 -5.41 -19.56
N MET A 165 6.50 -5.62 -19.42
CA MET A 165 5.50 -4.72 -20.02
C MET A 165 5.54 -3.30 -19.42
N LEU A 166 5.78 -3.16 -18.11
CA LEU A 166 5.95 -1.84 -17.47
C LEU A 166 7.22 -1.14 -17.98
N SER A 167 8.32 -1.88 -18.12
CA SER A 167 9.57 -1.34 -18.67
C SER A 167 9.37 -0.86 -20.10
N ASP A 168 8.74 -1.67 -20.94
CA ASP A 168 8.42 -1.28 -22.33
C ASP A 168 7.51 -0.04 -22.38
N ALA A 169 6.49 0.03 -21.52
CA ALA A 169 5.60 1.18 -21.42
C ALA A 169 6.36 2.46 -21.01
N TYR A 170 7.32 2.33 -20.08
CA TYR A 170 8.17 3.42 -19.65
C TYR A 170 9.08 3.93 -20.79
N ASP A 171 9.64 3.03 -21.58
CA ASP A 171 10.53 3.37 -22.70
C ASP A 171 9.77 3.96 -23.89
N GLU A 172 8.56 3.47 -24.19
CA GLU A 172 7.71 3.94 -25.28
C GLU A 172 7.21 5.37 -25.06
N VAL A 173 6.96 5.76 -23.82
CA VAL A 173 6.41 7.06 -23.48
C VAL A 173 7.48 8.16 -23.48
N ASN A 174 7.24 9.27 -24.19
CA ASN A 174 8.16 10.41 -24.24
C ASN A 174 7.71 11.59 -23.38
N TYR A 175 6.46 11.62 -22.96
CA TYR A 175 5.90 12.70 -22.16
C TYR A 175 6.19 12.49 -20.68
N ILE A 176 6.81 13.47 -20.02
CA ILE A 176 7.34 13.36 -18.65
C ILE A 176 6.25 12.97 -17.66
N LYS A 177 5.04 13.54 -17.74
CA LYS A 177 3.93 13.18 -16.86
C LYS A 177 3.68 11.67 -16.87
N TYR A 178 3.61 11.05 -18.04
CA TYR A 178 3.40 9.61 -18.15
C TYR A 178 4.62 8.78 -17.74
N LYS A 179 5.84 9.30 -17.98
CA LYS A 179 7.05 8.65 -17.42
C LYS A 179 7.01 8.61 -15.90
N LEU A 180 6.59 9.70 -15.26
CA LEU A 180 6.43 9.74 -13.81
C LEU A 180 5.34 8.76 -13.34
N LEU A 181 4.19 8.71 -14.03
CA LEU A 181 3.11 7.77 -13.68
C LEU A 181 3.55 6.30 -13.82
N VAL A 182 4.14 5.92 -14.96
CA VAL A 182 4.60 4.53 -15.18
C VAL A 182 5.74 4.18 -14.23
N GLY A 183 6.68 5.10 -14.00
CA GLY A 183 7.77 4.90 -13.04
C GLY A 183 7.28 4.68 -11.61
N ARG A 184 6.26 5.42 -11.17
CA ARG A 184 5.60 5.20 -9.88
C ARG A 184 5.00 3.80 -9.79
N MET A 185 4.31 3.34 -10.84
CA MET A 185 3.76 1.98 -10.86
C MET A 185 4.87 0.92 -10.75
N ILE A 186 6.02 1.14 -11.43
CA ILE A 186 7.19 0.25 -11.29
C ILE A 186 7.70 0.26 -9.84
N ALA A 187 7.92 1.43 -9.26
CA ALA A 187 8.42 1.58 -7.89
C ALA A 187 7.47 0.92 -6.87
N SER A 188 6.16 1.19 -6.98
CA SER A 188 5.13 0.59 -6.13
C SER A 188 5.10 -0.94 -6.26
N CYS A 189 5.12 -1.48 -7.47
CA CYS A 189 5.19 -2.93 -7.68
C CYS A 189 6.48 -3.53 -7.13
N LYS A 190 7.64 -2.85 -7.27
CA LYS A 190 8.90 -3.29 -6.68
C LYS A 190 8.82 -3.33 -5.15
N THR A 191 8.20 -2.33 -4.53
CA THR A 191 7.92 -2.31 -3.08
C THR A 191 7.02 -3.49 -2.70
N GLU A 192 5.97 -3.74 -3.46
CA GLU A 192 5.03 -4.83 -3.20
C GLU A 192 5.69 -6.21 -3.32
N PHE A 193 6.67 -6.37 -4.19
CA PHE A 193 7.45 -7.61 -4.34
C PHE A 193 8.64 -7.71 -3.39
N GLY A 194 8.90 -6.68 -2.56
CA GLY A 194 10.01 -6.65 -1.61
C GLY A 194 11.37 -6.36 -2.24
N ASP A 195 11.41 -5.92 -3.52
CA ASP A 195 12.64 -5.43 -4.17
C ASP A 195 12.87 -3.96 -3.75
N PHE A 196 13.09 -3.78 -2.44
CA PHE A 196 13.15 -2.45 -1.83
C PHE A 196 14.32 -1.61 -2.36
N ALA A 197 15.43 -2.24 -2.72
CA ALA A 197 16.56 -1.53 -3.29
C ALA A 197 16.19 -0.92 -4.65
N ALA A 198 15.62 -1.70 -5.55
CA ALA A 198 15.16 -1.18 -6.85
C ALA A 198 14.00 -0.19 -6.71
N ALA A 199 13.09 -0.39 -5.74
CA ALA A 199 12.02 0.56 -5.47
C ALA A 199 12.57 1.93 -5.03
N ASN A 200 13.54 1.95 -4.11
CA ASN A 200 14.20 3.17 -3.68
C ASN A 200 14.89 3.92 -4.83
N ASP A 201 15.65 3.18 -5.65
CA ASP A 201 16.33 3.76 -6.81
C ASP A 201 15.32 4.42 -7.79
N TRP A 202 14.15 3.79 -7.98
CA TRP A 202 13.08 4.35 -8.78
C TRP A 202 12.49 5.61 -8.15
N TYR A 203 12.15 5.61 -6.86
CA TYR A 203 11.59 6.79 -6.19
C TYR A 203 12.56 7.96 -6.19
N GLU A 204 13.84 7.74 -5.92
CA GLU A 204 14.87 8.79 -6.01
C GLU A 204 14.99 9.36 -7.43
N TYR A 205 15.00 8.50 -8.44
CA TYR A 205 15.02 8.90 -9.83
C TYR A 205 13.79 9.73 -10.21
N LEU A 206 12.60 9.32 -9.77
CA LEU A 206 11.34 10.01 -10.05
C LEU A 206 11.28 11.38 -9.38
N LEU A 207 11.69 11.50 -8.12
CA LEU A 207 11.78 12.79 -7.43
C LEU A 207 12.75 13.73 -8.13
N ASN A 208 13.92 13.24 -8.54
CA ASN A 208 14.88 14.04 -9.29
C ASN A 208 14.32 14.46 -10.65
N THR A 209 13.63 13.57 -11.34
CA THR A 209 12.98 13.84 -12.63
C THR A 209 11.88 14.88 -12.47
N TYR A 210 11.02 14.75 -11.46
CA TYR A 210 10.00 15.73 -11.15
C TYR A 210 10.62 17.11 -10.89
N LYS A 211 11.56 17.20 -9.94
CA LYS A 211 12.20 18.47 -9.54
C LYS A 211 12.89 19.21 -10.70
N ASN A 212 13.53 18.47 -11.60
CA ASN A 212 14.31 19.07 -12.69
C ASN A 212 13.50 19.36 -13.95
N PHE A 213 12.46 18.58 -14.25
CA PHE A 213 11.80 18.63 -15.56
C PHE A 213 10.29 18.87 -15.50
N TYR A 214 9.67 18.73 -14.31
CA TYR A 214 8.22 18.84 -14.18
C TYR A 214 7.75 19.47 -12.85
N PRO A 215 8.42 20.52 -12.32
CA PRO A 215 8.22 21.00 -10.94
C PRO A 215 6.90 21.75 -10.70
N GLY A 216 6.03 21.87 -11.71
CA GLY A 216 4.81 22.68 -11.61
C GLY A 216 3.52 21.88 -11.33
N ASP A 217 3.57 20.55 -11.42
CA ASP A 217 2.41 19.69 -11.19
C ASP A 217 2.43 19.17 -9.75
N LYS A 218 1.67 19.86 -8.89
CA LYS A 218 1.64 19.52 -7.46
C LYS A 218 0.89 18.23 -7.15
N GLU A 219 -0.04 17.80 -8.01
CA GLU A 219 -0.69 16.50 -7.89
C GLU A 219 0.33 15.37 -8.04
N VAL A 220 1.22 15.48 -9.03
CA VAL A 220 2.32 14.52 -9.23
C VAL A 220 3.27 14.53 -8.04
N ALA A 221 3.60 15.72 -7.49
CA ALA A 221 4.46 15.84 -6.31
C ALA A 221 3.84 15.14 -5.10
N MET A 222 2.60 15.49 -4.77
CA MET A 222 1.88 14.92 -3.62
C MET A 222 1.76 13.38 -3.72
N ASN A 223 1.45 12.87 -4.90
CA ASN A 223 1.38 11.43 -5.11
C ASN A 223 2.75 10.74 -4.93
N LEU A 224 3.85 11.37 -5.38
CA LEU A 224 5.20 10.87 -5.14
C LEU A 224 5.54 10.86 -3.64
N ASP A 225 5.19 11.92 -2.92
CA ASP A 225 5.42 12.02 -1.48
C ASP A 225 4.62 10.96 -0.72
N ILE A 226 3.34 10.76 -1.07
CA ILE A 226 2.51 9.69 -0.48
C ILE A 226 3.12 8.31 -0.70
N GLU A 227 3.47 7.96 -1.92
CA GLU A 227 3.98 6.62 -2.25
C GLU A 227 5.37 6.38 -1.67
N TYR A 228 6.23 7.39 -1.71
CA TYR A 228 7.57 7.26 -1.14
C TYR A 228 7.53 7.26 0.40
N GLY A 229 6.61 8.03 1.00
CA GLY A 229 6.31 7.93 2.42
C GLY A 229 5.83 6.53 2.81
N GLN A 230 4.91 5.94 2.05
CA GLN A 230 4.44 4.57 2.27
C GLN A 230 5.56 3.52 2.11
N PHE A 231 6.48 3.73 1.16
CA PHE A 231 7.67 2.90 1.02
C PHE A 231 8.54 2.92 2.28
N TYR A 232 8.87 4.11 2.81
CA TYR A 232 9.64 4.21 4.05
C TYR A 232 8.88 3.69 5.27
N PHE A 233 7.56 3.89 5.31
CA PHE A 233 6.72 3.31 6.35
C PHE A 233 6.79 1.78 6.33
N ALA A 234 6.70 1.16 5.15
CA ALA A 234 6.82 -0.28 4.99
C ALA A 234 8.20 -0.82 5.42
N LEU A 235 9.26 -0.04 5.25
CA LEU A 235 10.60 -0.38 5.74
C LEU A 235 10.78 -0.16 7.25
N GLY A 236 9.81 0.48 7.93
CA GLY A 236 9.92 0.86 9.33
C GLY A 236 10.75 2.13 9.58
N ASN A 237 11.14 2.85 8.54
CA ASN A 237 11.81 4.14 8.67
C ASN A 237 10.75 5.24 8.80
N TYR A 238 10.17 5.31 10.00
CA TYR A 238 9.02 6.16 10.26
C TYR A 238 9.36 7.65 10.26
N GLU A 239 10.59 8.05 10.61
CA GLU A 239 11.04 9.44 10.53
C GLU A 239 11.01 9.92 9.06
N ARG A 240 11.60 9.16 8.15
CA ARG A 240 11.57 9.52 6.73
C ARG A 240 10.17 9.44 6.13
N ALA A 241 9.37 8.47 6.55
CA ALA A 241 7.97 8.38 6.13
C ALA A 241 7.21 9.64 6.54
N LEU A 242 7.42 10.13 7.77
CA LEU A 242 6.79 11.34 8.29
C LEU A 242 7.18 12.58 7.49
N ASP A 243 8.47 12.74 7.14
CA ASP A 243 8.95 13.87 6.33
C ASP A 243 8.15 13.96 5.01
N PHE A 244 7.99 12.84 4.31
CA PHE A 244 7.22 12.79 3.05
C PHE A 244 5.73 13.06 3.24
N PHE A 245 5.11 12.50 4.28
CA PHE A 245 3.70 12.78 4.55
C PHE A 245 3.47 14.23 4.98
N GLU A 246 4.43 14.86 5.65
CA GLU A 246 4.36 16.29 5.99
C GLU A 246 4.49 17.18 4.75
N GLU A 247 5.43 16.87 3.84
CA GLU A 247 5.54 17.55 2.55
C GLU A 247 4.24 17.42 1.75
N GLY A 248 3.66 16.23 1.69
CA GLY A 248 2.38 15.97 1.02
C GLY A 248 1.21 16.77 1.63
N VAL A 249 1.15 16.87 2.97
CA VAL A 249 0.12 17.69 3.67
C VAL A 249 0.27 19.16 3.32
N VAL A 250 1.49 19.70 3.30
CA VAL A 250 1.74 21.10 2.91
C VAL A 250 1.27 21.36 1.48
N LEU A 251 1.60 20.45 0.56
CA LEU A 251 1.13 20.58 -0.82
C LEU A 251 -0.40 20.53 -0.93
N TRP A 252 -1.05 19.67 -0.14
CA TRP A 252 -2.50 19.61 -0.07
C TRP A 252 -3.11 20.91 0.47
N GLU A 253 -2.66 21.41 1.61
CA GLU A 253 -3.17 22.63 2.25
C GLU A 253 -3.00 23.88 1.35
N GLU A 254 -1.97 23.92 0.51
CA GLU A 254 -1.79 24.97 -0.50
C GLU A 254 -2.75 24.86 -1.69
N TYR A 255 -3.37 23.66 -1.90
CA TYR A 255 -4.18 23.33 -3.09
C TYR A 255 -5.63 23.01 -2.81
N GLU A 256 -6.09 23.14 -1.58
CA GLU A 256 -7.44 22.84 -1.07
C GLU A 256 -8.60 23.22 -2.01
N TYR A 257 -8.39 24.15 -2.90
CA TYR A 257 -9.41 24.69 -3.81
C TYR A 257 -9.55 23.94 -5.16
N TYR A 258 -8.67 22.98 -5.48
CA TYR A 258 -8.57 22.40 -6.83
C TYR A 258 -8.55 20.88 -6.89
N MET A 259 -8.51 20.17 -5.78
CA MET A 259 -8.41 18.73 -5.78
C MET A 259 -9.60 18.06 -5.11
N ASP A 260 -10.41 17.35 -5.92
CA ASP A 260 -11.45 16.42 -5.47
C ASP A 260 -10.85 15.10 -4.91
N LEU A 261 -9.61 15.11 -4.43
CA LEU A 261 -8.95 13.90 -3.93
C LEU A 261 -9.20 13.74 -2.43
N PRO A 262 -9.47 12.52 -1.95
CA PRO A 262 -9.63 12.25 -0.53
C PRO A 262 -8.29 12.37 0.20
N TYR A 263 -7.95 13.57 0.67
CA TYR A 263 -6.78 13.85 1.51
C TYR A 263 -6.82 13.07 2.83
N THR A 264 -7.95 12.53 3.20
CA THR A 264 -8.14 11.68 4.39
C THR A 264 -7.02 10.63 4.51
N ASN A 265 -6.71 9.94 3.41
CA ASN A 265 -5.66 8.91 3.41
C ASN A 265 -4.28 9.45 3.81
N LEU A 266 -3.92 10.65 3.36
CA LEU A 266 -2.65 11.29 3.68
C LEU A 266 -2.55 11.64 5.18
N TYR A 267 -3.63 12.21 5.74
CA TYR A 267 -3.70 12.49 7.18
C TYR A 267 -3.67 11.21 8.01
N LEU A 268 -4.34 10.14 7.56
CA LEU A 268 -4.32 8.85 8.25
C LEU A 268 -2.90 8.25 8.24
N LYS A 269 -2.21 8.27 7.10
CA LYS A 269 -0.82 7.78 7.03
C LYS A 269 0.14 8.61 7.88
N LYS A 270 -0.03 9.93 7.93
CA LYS A 270 0.70 10.79 8.87
C LYS A 270 0.39 10.41 10.33
N ALA A 271 -0.87 10.21 10.69
CA ALA A 271 -1.27 9.85 12.04
C ALA A 271 -0.74 8.47 12.46
N GLU A 272 -0.85 7.46 11.58
CA GLU A 272 -0.26 6.14 11.79
C GLU A 272 1.25 6.25 12.03
N THR A 273 1.95 7.03 11.20
CA THR A 273 3.41 7.22 11.30
C THR A 273 3.80 7.89 12.62
N LEU A 274 3.08 8.92 13.04
CA LEU A 274 3.28 9.57 14.34
C LEU A 274 3.06 8.59 15.50
N SER A 275 2.04 7.73 15.39
CA SER A 275 1.78 6.68 16.39
C SER A 275 2.94 5.69 16.48
N MET A 276 3.48 5.26 15.32
CA MET A 276 4.64 4.35 15.28
C MET A 276 5.91 4.98 15.86
N LEU A 277 6.03 6.32 15.83
CA LEU A 277 7.10 7.09 16.48
C LEU A 277 6.83 7.36 17.98
N GLY A 278 5.74 6.85 18.55
CA GLY A 278 5.34 7.11 19.93
C GLY A 278 4.82 8.54 20.18
N ARG A 279 4.58 9.33 19.14
CA ARG A 279 4.04 10.71 19.21
C ARG A 279 2.50 10.67 19.24
N THR A 280 1.96 9.96 20.21
CA THR A 280 0.53 9.59 20.28
C THR A 280 -0.41 10.80 20.33
N GLU A 281 -0.08 11.84 21.10
CA GLU A 281 -0.93 13.04 21.21
C GLU A 281 -1.02 13.78 19.86
N GLU A 282 0.07 13.82 19.11
CA GLU A 282 0.11 14.43 17.78
C GLU A 282 -0.66 13.56 16.77
N ALA A 283 -0.49 12.24 16.84
CA ALA A 283 -1.23 11.30 16.02
C ALA A 283 -2.75 11.43 16.21
N GLU A 284 -3.21 11.45 17.47
CA GLU A 284 -4.62 11.64 17.81
C GLU A 284 -5.16 12.99 17.27
N LYS A 285 -4.38 14.06 17.42
CA LYS A 285 -4.77 15.39 16.91
C LYS A 285 -4.94 15.39 15.40
N VAL A 286 -4.02 14.76 14.66
CA VAL A 286 -4.08 14.66 13.20
C VAL A 286 -5.29 13.84 12.77
N ALA A 287 -5.53 12.68 13.38
CA ALA A 287 -6.68 11.83 13.07
C ALA A 287 -8.03 12.51 13.41
N LYS A 288 -8.10 13.26 14.52
CA LYS A 288 -9.31 14.04 14.86
C LYS A 288 -9.56 15.20 13.91
N LYS A 289 -8.50 15.87 13.43
CA LYS A 289 -8.64 16.89 12.38
C LYS A 289 -9.24 16.28 11.12
N ALA A 290 -8.72 15.13 10.69
CA ALA A 290 -9.29 14.41 9.55
C ALA A 290 -10.75 14.00 9.77
N LEU A 291 -11.13 13.62 10.99
CA LEU A 291 -12.51 13.27 11.35
C LEU A 291 -13.45 14.48 11.19
N GLU A 292 -13.06 15.62 11.74
CA GLU A 292 -13.84 16.87 11.70
C GLU A 292 -14.04 17.34 10.26
N GLU A 293 -12.94 17.49 9.51
CA GLU A 293 -12.99 17.97 8.13
C GLU A 293 -13.75 17.00 7.21
N ASN A 294 -13.60 15.69 7.39
CA ASN A 294 -14.33 14.71 6.60
C ASN A 294 -15.83 14.72 6.90
N SER A 295 -16.23 14.85 8.19
CA SER A 295 -17.64 15.00 8.57
C SER A 295 -18.28 16.27 8.01
N GLU A 296 -17.53 17.38 7.99
CA GLU A 296 -18.03 18.65 7.42
C GLU A 296 -18.24 18.55 5.91
N LEU A 297 -17.34 17.86 5.19
CA LEU A 297 -17.39 17.76 3.72
C LEU A 297 -18.41 16.72 3.23
N TYR A 298 -18.47 15.55 3.86
CA TYR A 298 -19.20 14.39 3.36
C TYR A 298 -20.35 13.94 4.28
N GLY A 299 -20.54 14.61 5.43
CA GLY A 299 -21.56 14.26 6.42
C GLY A 299 -21.12 13.13 7.36
N GLU A 300 -21.99 12.87 8.35
CA GLU A 300 -21.70 11.91 9.45
C GLU A 300 -21.86 10.42 9.04
N GLU A 301 -22.46 10.15 7.89
CA GLU A 301 -22.74 8.80 7.39
C GLU A 301 -21.92 8.53 6.11
N ASN A 302 -20.61 8.38 6.26
CA ASN A 302 -19.73 7.99 5.16
C ASN A 302 -18.67 6.98 5.63
N VAL A 303 -18.22 6.14 4.70
CA VAL A 303 -17.28 5.05 5.02
C VAL A 303 -15.87 5.53 5.35
N GLN A 304 -15.49 6.74 4.94
CA GLN A 304 -14.17 7.30 5.28
C GLN A 304 -14.05 7.52 6.79
N LEU A 305 -15.15 7.91 7.44
CA LEU A 305 -15.17 8.01 8.91
C LEU A 305 -14.87 6.67 9.59
N ALA A 306 -15.30 5.56 9.00
CA ALA A 306 -14.97 4.23 9.52
C ALA A 306 -13.45 3.97 9.51
N LEU A 307 -12.74 4.36 8.45
CA LEU A 307 -11.28 4.27 8.37
C LEU A 307 -10.57 5.20 9.35
N ILE A 308 -11.13 6.39 9.58
CA ILE A 308 -10.57 7.32 10.58
C ILE A 308 -10.73 6.75 12.00
N TYR A 309 -11.88 6.16 12.31
CA TYR A 309 -12.09 5.49 13.60
C TYR A 309 -11.19 4.27 13.78
N ASP A 310 -10.89 3.54 12.73
CA ASP A 310 -9.92 2.46 12.73
C ASP A 310 -8.49 2.96 13.05
N THR A 311 -8.06 4.03 12.37
CA THR A 311 -6.77 4.69 12.69
C THR A 311 -6.74 5.21 14.13
N LEU A 312 -7.82 5.83 14.62
CA LEU A 312 -7.91 6.24 16.03
C LEU A 312 -7.81 5.04 16.98
N ALA A 313 -8.43 3.93 16.63
CA ALA A 313 -8.32 2.69 17.41
C ALA A 313 -6.88 2.16 17.47
N SER A 314 -6.17 2.18 16.35
CA SER A 314 -4.75 1.80 16.31
C SER A 314 -3.89 2.73 17.20
N ILE A 315 -4.13 4.04 17.17
CA ILE A 315 -3.46 5.02 18.03
C ILE A 315 -3.74 4.74 19.52
N TYR A 316 -4.99 4.50 19.88
CA TYR A 316 -5.36 4.17 21.27
C TYR A 316 -4.83 2.82 21.72
N GLY A 317 -4.73 1.84 20.81
CA GLY A 317 -4.10 0.55 21.09
C GLY A 317 -2.62 0.71 21.43
N SER A 318 -1.88 1.49 20.64
CA SER A 318 -0.46 1.74 20.88
C SER A 318 -0.18 2.55 22.15
N SER A 319 -1.15 3.34 22.64
CA SER A 319 -1.06 4.08 23.91
C SER A 319 -1.65 3.35 25.11
N GLY A 320 -2.20 2.14 24.93
CA GLY A 320 -2.83 1.36 25.97
C GLY A 320 -4.23 1.85 26.41
N GLU A 321 -4.85 2.76 25.66
CA GLU A 321 -6.17 3.33 25.95
C GLU A 321 -7.31 2.42 25.47
N ARG A 322 -7.46 1.26 26.07
CA ARG A 322 -8.27 0.12 25.63
C ARG A 322 -9.75 0.41 25.41
N GLU A 323 -10.36 1.17 26.32
CA GLU A 323 -11.78 1.52 26.20
C GLU A 323 -12.03 2.40 24.98
N LYS A 324 -11.12 3.35 24.73
CA LYS A 324 -11.19 4.20 23.53
C LYS A 324 -10.91 3.39 22.27
N GLN A 325 -9.97 2.45 22.32
CA GLN A 325 -9.67 1.54 21.20
C GLN A 325 -10.93 0.76 20.79
N LEU A 326 -11.54 0.03 21.72
CA LEU A 326 -12.74 -0.76 21.43
C LEU A 326 -13.93 0.12 21.00
N SER A 327 -14.11 1.27 21.65
CA SER A 327 -15.15 2.21 21.28
C SER A 327 -14.99 2.72 19.83
N SER A 328 -13.76 3.03 19.42
CA SER A 328 -13.46 3.48 18.07
C SER A 328 -13.68 2.36 17.05
N LEU A 329 -13.21 1.14 17.31
CA LEU A 329 -13.44 -0.03 16.46
C LEU A 329 -14.94 -0.29 16.25
N ASN A 330 -15.72 -0.30 17.33
CA ASN A 330 -17.16 -0.53 17.24
C ASN A 330 -17.89 0.57 16.46
N LYS A 331 -17.50 1.84 16.66
CA LYS A 331 -18.08 2.95 15.91
C LYS A 331 -17.70 2.89 14.42
N GLY A 332 -16.46 2.55 14.11
CA GLY A 332 -16.01 2.29 12.73
C GLY A 332 -16.80 1.16 12.08
N LEU A 333 -17.00 0.04 12.81
CA LEU A 333 -17.77 -1.09 12.29
C LEU A 333 -19.25 -0.75 12.09
N GLU A 334 -19.88 -0.01 12.99
CA GLU A 334 -21.25 0.47 12.82
C GLU A 334 -21.41 1.32 11.56
N LEU A 335 -20.50 2.27 11.34
CA LEU A 335 -20.46 3.10 10.15
C LEU A 335 -20.24 2.28 8.87
N ALA A 336 -19.28 1.34 8.87
CA ALA A 336 -19.05 0.49 7.72
C ALA A 336 -20.28 -0.37 7.39
N LEU A 337 -20.93 -0.97 8.39
CA LEU A 337 -22.14 -1.77 8.19
C LEU A 337 -23.32 -0.94 7.65
N SER A 338 -23.48 0.30 8.11
CA SER A 338 -24.59 1.17 7.67
C SER A 338 -24.36 1.77 6.29
N THR A 339 -23.11 2.05 5.90
CA THR A 339 -22.77 2.75 4.65
C THR A 339 -22.47 1.80 3.49
N VAL A 340 -21.61 0.80 3.70
CA VAL A 340 -21.15 -0.11 2.64
C VAL A 340 -21.59 -1.56 2.85
N GLY A 341 -22.14 -1.88 4.01
CA GLY A 341 -22.68 -3.19 4.33
C GLY A 341 -21.62 -4.22 4.77
N GLU A 342 -22.10 -5.44 4.99
CA GLU A 342 -21.28 -6.51 5.56
C GLU A 342 -20.18 -7.00 4.59
N ASN A 343 -20.50 -7.15 3.30
CA ASN A 343 -19.57 -7.67 2.29
C ASN A 343 -18.70 -6.56 1.68
N HIS A 344 -17.88 -5.92 2.50
CA HIS A 344 -16.99 -4.85 2.07
C HIS A 344 -15.62 -4.98 2.75
N SER A 345 -14.55 -4.54 2.06
CA SER A 345 -13.17 -4.63 2.55
C SER A 345 -12.97 -3.89 3.89
N VAL A 346 -13.53 -2.69 4.03
CA VAL A 346 -13.47 -1.91 5.29
C VAL A 346 -14.13 -2.67 6.44
N THR A 347 -15.30 -3.27 6.19
CA THR A 347 -16.01 -4.08 7.21
C THR A 347 -15.17 -5.30 7.62
N ALA A 348 -14.52 -5.97 6.66
CA ALA A 348 -13.63 -7.09 6.95
C ALA A 348 -12.39 -6.66 7.76
N THR A 349 -11.82 -5.49 7.45
CA THR A 349 -10.68 -4.94 8.21
C THR A 349 -11.07 -4.67 9.65
N LEU A 350 -12.19 -4.00 9.90
CA LEU A 350 -12.67 -3.71 11.24
C LEU A 350 -13.00 -4.98 12.05
N TYR A 351 -13.54 -6.03 11.39
CA TYR A 351 -13.68 -7.32 12.07
C TYR A 351 -12.33 -7.94 12.43
N SER A 352 -11.32 -7.83 11.53
CA SER A 352 -9.97 -8.31 11.82
C SER A 352 -9.36 -7.58 13.02
N ASP A 353 -9.45 -6.23 13.05
CA ASP A 353 -8.85 -5.41 14.09
C ASP A 353 -9.57 -5.56 15.45
N ILE A 354 -10.88 -5.84 15.43
CA ILE A 354 -11.60 -6.28 16.63
C ILE A 354 -11.13 -7.67 17.07
N GLY A 355 -10.81 -8.57 16.15
CA GLY A 355 -10.19 -9.87 16.44
C GLY A 355 -8.84 -9.70 17.13
N ASP A 356 -7.96 -8.87 16.57
CA ASP A 356 -6.66 -8.53 17.17
C ASP A 356 -6.82 -7.91 18.56
N TYR A 357 -7.82 -7.02 18.76
CA TYR A 357 -8.16 -6.48 20.08
C TYR A 357 -8.45 -7.57 21.10
N TYR A 358 -9.28 -8.56 20.75
CA TYR A 358 -9.62 -9.67 21.65
C TYR A 358 -8.45 -10.65 21.85
N PHE A 359 -7.66 -10.89 20.80
CA PHE A 359 -6.44 -11.70 20.89
C PHE A 359 -5.47 -11.14 21.95
N GLU A 360 -5.20 -9.84 21.90
CA GLU A 360 -4.33 -9.18 22.87
C GLU A 360 -4.82 -9.31 24.31
N ARG A 361 -6.13 -9.45 24.50
CA ARG A 361 -6.78 -9.61 25.81
C ARG A 361 -7.05 -11.05 26.22
N GLN A 362 -6.39 -11.98 25.53
CA GLN A 362 -6.52 -13.42 25.82
C GLN A 362 -7.97 -13.95 25.71
N ASN A 363 -8.86 -13.23 25.02
CA ASN A 363 -10.23 -13.71 24.74
C ASN A 363 -10.25 -14.39 23.36
N MET A 364 -9.76 -15.62 23.35
CA MET A 364 -9.55 -16.37 22.10
C MET A 364 -10.86 -16.76 21.40
N GLU A 365 -11.98 -16.93 22.13
CA GLU A 365 -13.29 -17.21 21.53
C GLU A 365 -13.75 -16.06 20.64
N GLU A 366 -13.69 -14.83 21.13
CA GLU A 366 -14.07 -13.65 20.35
C GLU A 366 -13.05 -13.36 19.25
N ALA A 367 -11.74 -13.51 19.51
CA ALA A 367 -10.71 -13.32 18.51
C ALA A 367 -10.96 -14.21 17.29
N VAL A 368 -11.06 -15.53 17.49
CA VAL A 368 -11.37 -16.51 16.43
C VAL A 368 -12.68 -16.19 15.70
N ALA A 369 -13.73 -15.80 16.44
CA ALA A 369 -15.02 -15.48 15.84
C ALA A 369 -14.92 -14.26 14.88
N LYS A 370 -14.20 -13.22 15.29
CA LYS A 370 -14.03 -12.01 14.48
C LYS A 370 -13.11 -12.23 13.28
N HIS A 371 -11.98 -12.92 13.48
CA HIS A 371 -11.07 -13.27 12.37
C HIS A 371 -11.74 -14.20 11.36
N LYS A 372 -12.54 -15.18 11.78
CA LYS A 372 -13.32 -16.01 10.85
C LYS A 372 -14.32 -15.20 10.05
N LYS A 373 -14.96 -14.21 10.69
CA LYS A 373 -15.88 -13.32 9.98
C LYS A 373 -15.16 -12.46 8.94
N ALA A 374 -14.01 -11.90 9.30
CA ALA A 374 -13.16 -11.17 8.36
C ALA A 374 -12.71 -12.05 7.18
N LEU A 375 -12.29 -13.30 7.48
CA LEU A 375 -11.87 -14.26 6.45
C LEU A 375 -12.99 -14.62 5.49
N GLU A 376 -14.20 -14.87 6.01
CA GLU A 376 -15.39 -15.15 5.19
C GLU A 376 -15.65 -14.00 4.20
N ILE A 377 -15.68 -12.77 4.71
CA ILE A 377 -15.91 -11.59 3.88
C ILE A 377 -14.80 -11.45 2.83
N ARG A 378 -13.51 -11.51 3.22
CA ARG A 378 -12.38 -11.40 2.29
C ARG A 378 -12.41 -12.48 1.21
N LYS A 379 -12.69 -13.74 1.55
CA LYS A 379 -12.84 -14.83 0.58
C LYS A 379 -14.01 -14.58 -0.40
N ASN A 380 -15.09 -13.97 0.05
CA ASN A 380 -16.23 -13.64 -0.79
C ASN A 380 -15.98 -12.49 -1.78
N ILE A 381 -15.28 -11.43 -1.35
CA ILE A 381 -15.09 -10.21 -2.15
C ILE A 381 -13.78 -10.21 -2.95
N LEU A 382 -12.72 -10.82 -2.43
CA LEU A 382 -11.37 -10.81 -3.01
C LEU A 382 -10.94 -12.18 -3.55
N GLY A 383 -11.67 -13.24 -3.20
CA GLY A 383 -11.29 -14.61 -3.51
C GLY A 383 -10.25 -15.18 -2.52
N PHE A 384 -9.88 -16.44 -2.77
CA PHE A 384 -8.92 -17.17 -1.92
C PHE A 384 -7.49 -16.65 -2.09
N HIS A 385 -7.10 -16.24 -3.30
CA HIS A 385 -5.75 -15.83 -3.64
C HIS A 385 -5.59 -14.30 -3.53
N HIS A 386 -5.60 -13.79 -2.31
CA HIS A 386 -5.40 -12.36 -2.04
C HIS A 386 -4.53 -12.15 -0.79
N ALA A 387 -3.73 -11.07 -0.79
CA ALA A 387 -2.85 -10.74 0.33
C ALA A 387 -3.58 -10.58 1.67
N ASP A 388 -4.76 -9.94 1.65
CA ASP A 388 -5.55 -9.75 2.87
C ASP A 388 -6.17 -11.07 3.38
N THR A 389 -6.44 -12.03 2.50
CA THR A 389 -6.85 -13.37 2.89
C THR A 389 -5.73 -14.07 3.66
N ILE A 390 -4.50 -14.02 3.13
CA ILE A 390 -3.30 -14.55 3.81
C ILE A 390 -3.12 -13.92 5.18
N LYS A 391 -3.22 -12.59 5.29
CA LYS A 391 -3.09 -11.88 6.57
C LYS A 391 -4.07 -12.44 7.62
N THR A 392 -5.34 -12.63 7.24
CA THR A 392 -6.35 -13.15 8.17
C THR A 392 -6.14 -14.61 8.54
N GLU A 393 -5.66 -15.43 7.62
CA GLU A 393 -5.29 -16.83 7.91
C GLU A 393 -4.14 -16.92 8.90
N LEU A 394 -3.18 -16.00 8.82
CA LEU A 394 -2.08 -15.90 9.78
C LEU A 394 -2.57 -15.42 11.16
N SER A 395 -3.50 -14.45 11.24
CA SER A 395 -4.13 -14.08 12.51
C SER A 395 -4.87 -15.28 13.14
N LEU A 396 -5.62 -16.05 12.35
CA LEU A 396 -6.27 -17.29 12.84
C LEU A 396 -5.23 -18.34 13.27
N THR A 397 -4.09 -18.43 12.60
CA THR A 397 -3.01 -19.32 13.03
C THR A 397 -2.53 -18.96 14.42
N GLU A 398 -2.30 -17.68 14.71
CA GLU A 398 -1.90 -17.20 16.03
C GLU A 398 -2.97 -17.44 17.10
N ASP A 399 -4.25 -17.20 16.76
CA ASP A 399 -5.37 -17.51 17.66
C ASP A 399 -5.35 -18.98 18.09
N TYR A 400 -5.17 -19.90 17.13
CA TYR A 400 -5.16 -21.33 17.40
C TYR A 400 -3.88 -21.82 18.07
N ILE A 401 -2.73 -21.15 17.85
CA ILE A 401 -1.52 -21.38 18.65
C ILE A 401 -1.81 -21.06 20.14
N LYS A 402 -2.43 -19.92 20.41
CA LYS A 402 -2.79 -19.50 21.78
C LYS A 402 -3.82 -20.41 22.44
N LYS A 403 -4.69 -21.02 21.65
CA LYS A 403 -5.65 -22.06 22.12
C LYS A 403 -5.02 -23.44 22.28
N GLU A 404 -3.73 -23.60 21.93
CA GLU A 404 -3.02 -24.88 21.89
C GLU A 404 -3.65 -25.91 20.91
N GLU A 405 -4.45 -25.42 19.93
CA GLU A 405 -5.06 -26.22 18.86
C GLU A 405 -4.12 -26.27 17.62
N TYR A 406 -2.92 -26.86 17.79
CA TYR A 406 -1.82 -26.72 16.84
C TYR A 406 -2.08 -27.35 15.46
N GLU A 407 -2.87 -28.44 15.38
CA GLU A 407 -3.24 -29.04 14.10
C GLU A 407 -4.16 -28.11 13.28
N THR A 408 -5.06 -27.38 13.95
CA THR A 408 -5.90 -26.38 13.30
C THR A 408 -5.08 -25.17 12.87
N ALA A 409 -4.16 -24.72 13.74
CA ALA A 409 -3.21 -23.66 13.39
C ALA A 409 -2.39 -24.01 12.15
N LEU A 410 -1.91 -25.26 12.04
CA LEU A 410 -1.13 -25.72 10.91
C LEU A 410 -1.90 -25.64 9.59
N GLN A 411 -3.21 -25.97 9.58
CA GLN A 411 -4.03 -25.88 8.38
C GLN A 411 -4.05 -24.46 7.81
N TYR A 412 -4.29 -23.45 8.66
CA TYR A 412 -4.28 -22.04 8.24
C TYR A 412 -2.89 -21.58 7.81
N ALA A 413 -1.84 -21.96 8.53
CA ALA A 413 -0.46 -21.62 8.19
C ALA A 413 -0.03 -22.19 6.84
N GLU A 414 -0.36 -23.46 6.56
CA GLU A 414 -0.05 -24.11 5.27
C GLU A 414 -0.85 -23.49 4.12
N GLU A 415 -2.13 -23.14 4.33
CA GLU A 415 -2.95 -22.41 3.34
C GLU A 415 -2.33 -21.05 3.04
N ALA A 416 -1.95 -20.28 4.06
CA ALA A 416 -1.29 -18.99 3.91
C ALA A 416 0.05 -19.08 3.15
N MET A 417 0.89 -20.08 3.47
CA MET A 417 2.15 -20.32 2.76
C MET A 417 1.93 -20.71 1.29
N GLN A 418 0.94 -21.56 1.02
CA GLN A 418 0.63 -21.97 -0.35
C GLN A 418 0.18 -20.77 -1.17
N ILE A 419 -0.82 -20.04 -0.70
CA ILE A 419 -1.36 -18.85 -1.39
C ILE A 419 -0.26 -17.81 -1.60
N GLY A 420 0.54 -17.53 -0.56
CA GLY A 420 1.65 -16.59 -0.66
C GLY A 420 2.70 -17.00 -1.70
N GLY A 421 3.04 -18.29 -1.75
CA GLY A 421 3.95 -18.84 -2.75
C GLY A 421 3.41 -18.77 -4.18
N GLU A 422 2.09 -18.88 -4.35
CA GLU A 422 1.41 -18.73 -5.64
C GLU A 422 1.30 -17.27 -6.09
N LEU A 423 1.00 -16.35 -5.16
CA LEU A 423 0.83 -14.93 -5.47
C LEU A 423 2.15 -14.18 -5.67
N PHE A 424 3.10 -14.36 -4.77
CA PHE A 424 4.31 -13.54 -4.70
C PHE A 424 5.56 -14.26 -5.18
N GLY A 425 5.47 -15.59 -5.43
CA GLY A 425 6.64 -16.46 -5.59
C GLY A 425 7.23 -16.87 -4.23
N ARG A 426 7.77 -18.08 -4.16
CA ARG A 426 8.25 -18.68 -2.90
C ARG A 426 9.38 -17.90 -2.21
N ASP A 427 10.19 -17.20 -3.00
CA ASP A 427 11.34 -16.43 -2.51
C ASP A 427 10.99 -14.95 -2.19
N SER A 428 9.72 -14.59 -2.19
CA SER A 428 9.30 -13.22 -1.91
C SER A 428 9.39 -12.89 -0.41
N PRO A 429 9.91 -11.71 -0.04
CA PRO A 429 9.86 -11.20 1.33
C PRO A 429 8.45 -11.15 1.95
N LYS A 430 7.42 -11.07 1.13
CA LYS A 430 6.01 -11.12 1.58
C LYS A 430 5.64 -12.44 2.26
N ASN A 431 6.39 -13.51 2.02
CA ASN A 431 6.14 -14.83 2.63
C ASN A 431 6.88 -15.05 3.96
N ILE A 432 7.77 -14.13 4.36
CA ILE A 432 8.58 -14.26 5.57
C ILE A 432 7.69 -14.57 6.78
N TYR A 433 6.62 -13.80 6.97
CA TYR A 433 5.73 -13.98 8.10
C TYR A 433 5.01 -15.34 8.07
N ALA A 434 4.55 -15.77 6.90
CA ALA A 434 3.93 -17.09 6.76
C ALA A 434 4.91 -18.24 7.05
N TYR A 435 6.15 -18.14 6.59
CA TYR A 435 7.18 -19.14 6.91
C TYR A 435 7.55 -19.15 8.40
N ASN A 436 7.67 -17.98 9.02
CA ASN A 436 7.94 -17.86 10.45
C ASN A 436 6.85 -18.52 11.29
N THR A 437 5.59 -18.17 11.02
CA THR A 437 4.43 -18.67 11.76
C THR A 437 4.24 -20.17 11.55
N ALA A 438 4.37 -20.66 10.31
CA ALA A 438 4.29 -22.11 10.05
C ALA A 438 5.44 -22.88 10.73
N SER A 439 6.65 -22.33 10.72
CA SER A 439 7.80 -22.93 11.40
C SER A 439 7.55 -23.07 12.90
N GLU A 440 6.96 -22.06 13.53
CA GLU A 440 6.57 -22.13 14.95
C GLU A 440 5.56 -23.25 15.19
N VAL A 441 4.51 -23.35 14.39
CA VAL A 441 3.50 -24.40 14.52
C VAL A 441 4.11 -25.79 14.36
N TYR A 442 4.99 -25.98 13.37
CA TYR A 442 5.71 -27.25 13.21
C TYR A 442 6.58 -27.58 14.42
N ALA A 443 7.26 -26.59 15.01
CA ALA A 443 8.06 -26.81 16.22
C ALA A 443 7.19 -27.21 17.42
N LEU A 444 6.03 -26.57 17.61
CA LEU A 444 5.05 -26.91 18.66
C LEU A 444 4.46 -28.31 18.50
N LEU A 445 4.30 -28.77 17.25
CA LEU A 445 3.87 -30.14 16.92
C LEU A 445 4.99 -31.19 17.01
N GLY A 446 6.22 -30.78 17.33
CA GLY A 446 7.41 -31.65 17.36
C GLY A 446 7.93 -32.07 15.97
N ARG A 447 7.46 -31.43 14.90
CA ARG A 447 7.91 -31.67 13.52
C ARG A 447 9.19 -30.88 13.24
N GLN A 448 10.30 -31.32 13.80
CA GLN A 448 11.55 -30.56 13.84
C GLN A 448 12.14 -30.27 12.45
N GLU A 449 12.07 -31.21 11.50
CA GLU A 449 12.64 -31.06 10.17
C GLU A 449 11.90 -29.99 9.36
N GLU A 450 10.56 -29.98 9.44
CA GLU A 450 9.75 -28.96 8.77
C GLU A 450 9.96 -27.59 9.43
N ALA A 451 10.02 -27.53 10.75
CA ALA A 451 10.29 -26.29 11.47
C ALA A 451 11.62 -25.67 11.05
N LYS A 452 12.71 -26.46 11.04
CA LYS A 452 14.03 -26.02 10.57
C LYS A 452 13.99 -25.54 9.13
N LYS A 453 13.39 -26.33 8.25
CA LYS A 453 13.30 -26.02 6.83
C LYS A 453 12.68 -24.63 6.58
N TYR A 454 11.53 -24.34 7.20
CA TYR A 454 10.82 -23.11 6.91
C TYR A 454 11.44 -21.88 7.57
N ILE A 455 12.03 -22.03 8.77
CA ILE A 455 12.75 -20.92 9.38
C ILE A 455 14.06 -20.59 8.64
N GLU A 456 14.75 -21.57 8.10
CA GLU A 456 15.92 -21.37 7.27
C GLU A 456 15.57 -20.69 5.93
N ILE A 457 14.45 -21.05 5.31
CA ILE A 457 13.92 -20.35 4.11
C ILE A 457 13.66 -18.89 4.44
N SER A 458 12.99 -18.60 5.56
CA SER A 458 12.72 -17.24 5.99
C SER A 458 14.00 -16.42 6.18
N LEU A 459 14.97 -16.96 6.92
CA LEU A 459 16.26 -16.30 7.16
C LEU A 459 17.08 -16.12 5.87
N ASP A 460 17.03 -17.07 4.94
CA ASP A 460 17.69 -16.94 3.64
C ASP A 460 17.07 -15.81 2.79
N ILE A 461 15.74 -15.69 2.79
CA ILE A 461 15.05 -14.57 2.14
C ILE A 461 15.50 -13.23 2.77
N VAL A 462 15.51 -13.15 4.10
CA VAL A 462 15.99 -11.95 4.82
C VAL A 462 17.41 -11.58 4.37
N ASN A 463 18.34 -12.52 4.40
CA ASN A 463 19.74 -12.26 4.06
C ASN A 463 19.95 -11.85 2.60
N ARG A 464 19.11 -12.34 1.68
CA ARG A 464 19.21 -11.99 0.26
C ARG A 464 18.61 -10.63 -0.09
N HIS A 465 17.50 -10.28 0.55
CA HIS A 465 16.71 -9.11 0.16
C HIS A 465 16.97 -7.85 1.00
N PHE A 466 17.45 -8.00 2.23
CA PHE A 466 17.66 -6.86 3.13
C PHE A 466 19.16 -6.71 3.44
N LYS A 467 19.72 -5.58 3.03
CA LYS A 467 21.11 -5.19 3.33
C LYS A 467 21.23 -4.41 4.63
N GLU A 468 20.15 -3.83 5.06
CA GLU A 468 20.05 -2.97 6.25
C GLU A 468 19.03 -3.57 7.22
N GLU A 469 19.11 -3.18 8.47
CA GLU A 469 18.13 -3.57 9.46
C GLU A 469 16.78 -2.91 9.16
N THR A 470 15.74 -3.73 9.15
CA THR A 470 14.36 -3.34 8.89
C THR A 470 13.45 -4.02 9.92
N VAL A 471 12.20 -3.59 9.99
CA VAL A 471 11.20 -4.28 10.82
C VAL A 471 11.03 -5.76 10.43
N PHE A 472 11.24 -6.09 9.16
CA PHE A 472 11.20 -7.47 8.67
C PHE A 472 12.37 -8.31 9.18
N THR A 473 13.59 -7.74 9.19
CA THR A 473 14.77 -8.43 9.72
C THR A 473 14.64 -8.67 11.22
N ALA A 474 14.18 -7.66 11.97
CA ALA A 474 13.95 -7.75 13.40
C ALA A 474 12.92 -8.83 13.75
N ALA A 475 11.74 -8.82 13.10
CA ALA A 475 10.69 -9.81 13.31
C ALA A 475 11.12 -11.23 12.92
N SER A 476 11.94 -11.36 11.86
CA SER A 476 12.44 -12.66 11.44
C SER A 476 13.46 -13.25 12.42
N TYR A 477 14.35 -12.41 12.96
CA TYR A 477 15.30 -12.86 13.98
C TYR A 477 14.60 -13.24 15.29
N GLU A 478 13.55 -12.50 15.69
CA GLU A 478 12.73 -12.85 16.85
C GLU A 478 12.05 -14.20 16.68
N ALA A 479 11.33 -14.39 15.55
CA ALA A 479 10.65 -15.63 15.23
C ALA A 479 11.63 -16.82 15.14
N ALA A 480 12.78 -16.62 14.49
CA ALA A 480 13.80 -17.65 14.39
C ALA A 480 14.41 -18.01 15.75
N GLY A 481 14.67 -17.02 16.59
CA GLY A 481 15.13 -17.24 17.97
C GLY A 481 14.13 -18.03 18.80
N LYS A 482 12.84 -17.70 18.68
CA LYS A 482 11.74 -18.44 19.32
C LYS A 482 11.65 -19.89 18.84
N VAL A 483 11.72 -20.10 17.52
CA VAL A 483 11.70 -21.47 16.94
C VAL A 483 12.90 -22.28 17.38
N LYS A 484 14.11 -21.71 17.34
CA LYS A 484 15.34 -22.38 17.80
C LYS A 484 15.28 -22.73 19.29
N LEU A 485 14.69 -21.86 20.10
CA LEU A 485 14.43 -22.15 21.52
C LEU A 485 13.49 -23.36 21.69
N LEU A 486 12.41 -23.44 20.92
CA LEU A 486 11.47 -24.57 20.92
C LEU A 486 12.13 -25.89 20.47
N LEU A 487 13.08 -25.81 19.54
CA LEU A 487 13.84 -26.95 19.03
C LEU A 487 14.99 -27.39 19.98
N GLY A 488 15.28 -26.62 21.02
CA GLY A 488 16.38 -26.88 21.95
C GLY A 488 17.78 -26.48 21.43
N GLU A 489 17.82 -25.66 20.37
CA GLU A 489 19.05 -25.14 19.74
C GLU A 489 19.45 -23.82 20.41
N TYR A 490 19.86 -23.87 21.69
CA TYR A 490 19.94 -22.70 22.58
C TYR A 490 21.02 -21.70 22.18
N GLU A 491 22.16 -22.13 21.65
CA GLU A 491 23.24 -21.24 21.20
C GLU A 491 22.75 -20.38 20.00
N GLU A 492 22.10 -21.00 19.02
CA GLU A 492 21.56 -20.31 17.87
C GLU A 492 20.39 -19.39 18.27
N ALA A 493 19.55 -19.84 19.22
CA ALA A 493 18.46 -19.02 19.77
C ALA A 493 19.00 -17.75 20.42
N ALA A 494 20.07 -17.84 21.23
CA ALA A 494 20.70 -16.69 21.86
C ALA A 494 21.18 -15.66 20.83
N GLU A 495 21.95 -16.12 19.81
CA GLU A 495 22.46 -15.24 18.76
C GLU A 495 21.34 -14.52 17.99
N LEU A 496 20.26 -15.23 17.67
CA LEU A 496 19.13 -14.66 16.92
C LEU A 496 18.33 -13.67 17.77
N LEU A 497 18.08 -13.99 19.04
CA LEU A 497 17.40 -13.08 19.97
C LEU A 497 18.23 -11.81 20.25
N ASP A 498 19.56 -11.91 20.30
CA ASP A 498 20.42 -10.73 20.42
C ASP A 498 20.41 -9.86 19.16
N LYS A 499 20.39 -10.46 17.98
CA LYS A 499 20.18 -9.73 16.72
C LYS A 499 18.81 -9.04 16.71
N ALA A 500 17.75 -9.76 17.09
CA ALA A 500 16.40 -9.19 17.19
C ALA A 500 16.35 -8.01 18.17
N LEU A 501 16.99 -8.13 19.33
CA LEU A 501 17.08 -7.07 20.33
C LEU A 501 17.76 -5.83 19.77
N THR A 502 18.91 -6.03 19.11
CA THR A 502 19.68 -4.92 18.52
C THR A 502 18.87 -4.22 17.43
N SER A 503 18.28 -4.97 16.52
CA SER A 503 17.46 -4.41 15.43
C SER A 503 16.23 -3.68 15.95
N ASN A 504 15.51 -4.20 16.96
CA ASN A 504 14.31 -3.56 17.50
C ASN A 504 14.58 -2.25 18.24
N GLN A 505 15.77 -2.02 18.77
CA GLN A 505 16.14 -0.75 19.41
C GLN A 505 16.08 0.44 18.43
N HIS A 506 16.24 0.19 17.14
CA HIS A 506 16.17 1.23 16.11
C HIS A 506 14.73 1.58 15.67
N PHE A 507 13.74 0.71 15.96
CA PHE A 507 12.38 0.85 15.41
C PHE A 507 11.32 1.27 16.42
N HIS A 508 11.70 1.61 17.66
CA HIS A 508 10.80 2.06 18.74
C HIS A 508 9.61 1.11 19.02
N LYS A 509 9.73 -0.17 18.61
CA LYS A 509 8.70 -1.18 18.84
C LYS A 509 8.81 -1.78 20.23
N ASN A 510 8.31 -1.06 21.20
CA ASN A 510 8.47 -1.42 22.60
C ASN A 510 7.78 -2.73 23.00
N ARG A 511 6.66 -3.11 22.38
CA ARG A 511 5.97 -4.37 22.66
C ARG A 511 6.81 -5.57 22.25
N GLU A 512 7.31 -5.58 21.01
CA GLU A 512 8.18 -6.63 20.48
C GLU A 512 9.48 -6.73 21.29
N LEU A 513 10.00 -5.60 21.75
CA LEU A 513 11.16 -5.58 22.64
C LEU A 513 10.86 -6.32 23.95
N GLY A 514 9.67 -6.12 24.53
CA GLY A 514 9.22 -6.85 25.69
C GLY A 514 9.09 -8.36 25.45
N MET A 515 8.62 -8.76 24.27
CA MET A 515 8.51 -10.18 23.90
C MET A 515 9.88 -10.83 23.71
N ILE A 516 10.86 -10.14 23.11
CA ILE A 516 12.24 -10.62 23.00
C ILE A 516 12.83 -10.87 24.39
N HIS A 517 12.63 -9.96 25.34
CA HIS A 517 13.06 -10.17 26.72
C HIS A 517 12.40 -11.39 27.38
N LEU A 518 11.12 -11.68 27.08
CA LEU A 518 10.47 -12.92 27.54
C LEU A 518 11.17 -14.17 26.99
N TYR A 519 11.46 -14.19 25.68
CA TYR A 519 12.15 -15.35 25.07
C TYR A 519 13.59 -15.52 25.58
N LYS A 520 14.31 -14.42 25.85
CA LYS A 520 15.64 -14.46 26.48
C LYS A 520 15.55 -14.97 27.93
N GLY A 521 14.52 -14.60 28.67
CA GLY A 521 14.25 -15.17 30.00
C GLY A 521 13.92 -16.67 29.94
N ASP A 522 13.12 -17.09 28.97
CA ASP A 522 12.82 -18.52 28.74
C ASP A 522 14.09 -19.31 28.37
N LEU A 523 14.97 -18.74 27.55
CA LEU A 523 16.29 -19.32 27.23
C LEU A 523 17.14 -19.48 28.49
N ALA A 524 17.25 -18.44 29.31
CA ALA A 524 18.05 -18.48 30.54
C ALA A 524 17.52 -19.54 31.53
N ILE A 525 16.18 -19.74 31.61
CA ILE A 525 15.59 -20.86 32.37
C ILE A 525 16.10 -22.21 31.85
N ARG A 526 16.14 -22.41 30.53
CA ARG A 526 16.63 -23.66 29.91
C ARG A 526 18.09 -23.90 30.16
N GLU A 527 18.89 -22.86 30.26
CA GLU A 527 20.33 -22.90 30.60
C GLU A 527 20.57 -22.97 32.13
N ASN A 528 19.54 -22.96 32.94
CA ASN A 528 19.58 -22.94 34.40
C ASN A 528 20.27 -21.70 34.99
N ASP A 529 20.22 -20.56 34.26
CA ASP A 529 20.69 -19.24 34.72
C ASP A 529 19.51 -18.42 35.23
N LEU A 530 19.15 -18.67 36.50
CA LEU A 530 18.00 -18.04 37.14
C LEU A 530 18.23 -16.54 37.41
N GLU A 531 19.47 -16.06 37.48
CA GLU A 531 19.77 -14.64 37.68
C GLU A 531 19.46 -13.86 36.40
N THR A 532 19.96 -14.32 35.27
CA THR A 532 19.65 -13.75 33.96
C THR A 532 18.16 -13.84 33.66
N ALA A 533 17.51 -14.98 33.94
CA ALA A 533 16.07 -15.14 33.75
C ALA A 533 15.24 -14.07 34.50
N ARG A 534 15.55 -13.83 35.79
CA ARG A 534 14.87 -12.79 36.58
C ARG A 534 15.06 -11.39 36.01
N LYS A 535 16.28 -11.07 35.54
CA LYS A 535 16.59 -9.78 34.93
C LYS A 535 15.80 -9.59 33.63
N GLU A 536 15.77 -10.59 32.76
CA GLU A 536 15.07 -10.52 31.48
C GLU A 536 13.55 -10.43 31.68
N PHE A 537 12.95 -11.21 32.58
CA PHE A 537 11.53 -11.11 32.89
C PHE A 537 11.16 -9.77 33.53
N SER A 538 12.02 -9.19 34.38
CA SER A 538 11.80 -7.86 34.92
C SER A 538 11.84 -6.77 33.84
N SER A 539 12.74 -6.89 32.87
CA SER A 539 12.81 -6.00 31.71
C SER A 539 11.54 -6.13 30.86
N ALA A 540 11.11 -7.36 30.57
CA ALA A 540 9.87 -7.64 29.85
C ALA A 540 8.65 -7.04 30.54
N GLU A 541 8.52 -7.26 31.85
CA GLU A 541 7.43 -6.72 32.67
C GLU A 541 7.39 -5.19 32.61
N SER A 542 8.53 -4.54 32.80
CA SER A 542 8.63 -3.09 32.78
C SER A 542 8.16 -2.49 31.45
N ILE A 543 8.48 -3.14 30.33
CA ILE A 543 8.09 -2.69 29.01
C ILE A 543 6.61 -3.01 28.74
N LEU A 544 6.19 -4.25 29.00
CA LEU A 544 4.86 -4.75 28.64
C LEU A 544 3.73 -4.16 29.49
N ARG A 545 4.02 -3.62 30.67
CA ARG A 545 3.06 -2.84 31.49
C ARG A 545 2.52 -1.60 30.76
N GLY A 546 3.20 -1.10 29.74
CA GLY A 546 2.70 -0.04 28.86
C GLY A 546 1.59 -0.51 27.93
N PHE A 547 1.48 -1.81 27.68
CA PHE A 547 0.58 -2.40 26.68
C PHE A 547 -0.51 -3.28 27.29
N TYR A 548 -0.27 -3.89 28.44
CA TYR A 548 -1.16 -4.85 29.11
C TYR A 548 -1.51 -4.43 30.53
N SER A 549 -2.71 -4.77 31.00
CA SER A 549 -3.03 -4.69 32.42
C SER A 549 -2.16 -5.67 33.21
N GLU A 550 -2.13 -5.51 34.54
CA GLU A 550 -1.42 -6.43 35.40
C GLU A 550 -1.95 -7.85 35.28
N GLU A 551 -3.28 -8.00 35.21
CA GLU A 551 -3.96 -9.28 35.07
C GLU A 551 -3.59 -9.95 33.74
N GLU A 552 -3.73 -9.25 32.60
CA GLU A 552 -3.37 -9.78 31.28
C GLU A 552 -1.87 -10.12 31.18
N LEU A 553 -1.02 -9.28 31.75
CA LEU A 553 0.44 -9.51 31.73
C LEU A 553 0.82 -10.74 32.56
N MET A 554 0.23 -10.85 33.73
CA MET A 554 0.51 -11.99 34.61
C MET A 554 -0.06 -13.28 34.03
N GLU A 555 -1.33 -13.32 33.66
CA GLU A 555 -1.99 -14.53 33.14
C GLU A 555 -1.46 -14.96 31.79
N GLY A 556 -1.23 -14.01 30.90
CA GLY A 556 -0.83 -14.29 29.52
C GLY A 556 0.65 -14.55 29.31
N TYR A 557 1.52 -13.96 30.13
CA TYR A 557 2.95 -13.92 29.84
C TYR A 557 3.89 -14.28 30.99
N LEU A 558 3.60 -13.91 32.24
CA LEU A 558 4.59 -13.97 33.32
C LEU A 558 4.32 -15.03 34.37
N SER A 559 3.05 -15.35 34.73
CA SER A 559 2.70 -16.19 35.87
C SER A 559 3.40 -17.56 35.84
N GLU A 560 3.34 -18.27 34.72
CA GLU A 560 3.99 -19.59 34.57
C GLU A 560 5.50 -19.48 34.61
N ARG A 561 6.08 -18.45 34.00
CA ARG A 561 7.52 -18.20 33.97
C ARG A 561 8.08 -17.88 35.34
N LEU A 562 7.39 -17.05 36.11
CA LEU A 562 7.81 -16.67 37.48
C LEU A 562 7.74 -17.83 38.46
N LYS A 563 6.88 -18.84 38.24
CA LYS A 563 6.85 -20.07 39.04
C LYS A 563 8.11 -20.92 38.85
N LEU A 564 8.86 -20.75 37.77
CA LEU A 564 10.08 -21.48 37.46
C LEU A 564 11.34 -20.87 38.11
N LEU A 565 11.24 -19.65 38.65
CA LEU A 565 12.32 -18.92 39.33
C LEU A 565 12.36 -19.23 40.82
#